data_4c3324c3db3a24f5a4e6d6b74c07f1fc
#
_entry.id   4c3324c3db3a24f5a4e6d6b74c07f1fc
#
_cell.length_a   1.000
_cell.length_b   1.000
_cell.length_c   1.000
_cell.angle_alpha   90.00
_cell.angle_beta   90.00
_cell.angle_gamma   90.00
#
_symmetry.space_group_name_H-M   'P 1'
#
loop_
_entity.id
_entity.type
_entity.pdbx_description
1 polymer ?
#
loop_
_entity_poly.entity_id
_entity_poly.type
_entity_poly.pdbx_seq_one_letter_code
_entity_poly.pdbx_strand_id
1 'polypeptide(L)'
;EEGCYYLLFDRRTHRGANQAVRKWVSHVLSPSNLIYHAEEQYQTYWFPAYGLLPRWHHARPVHCDKPAGLESITLTYYREHVEHRFIARIMTRLLAAEGVTLEVREVDYDEWHQGEIASDIWLNSANFTLPLDFSLFAHLCEVPLLQNCISRDWENDAARWRTGEMSLAAWCQQLLATKAIVPLIHHWLIIQGQRSMRGLRMNTLGWFDFKSAWFAPPEP
;
A
#
# COMPACT_ATOMS: atom_id res chain seq x y z
N GLU A 1 -11.89 -3.48 9.40
CA GLU A 1 -11.81 -2.80 8.11
C GLU A 1 -10.46 -3.05 7.49
N GLU A 2 -10.45 -3.09 6.17
CA GLU A 2 -9.26 -3.44 5.43
C GLU A 2 -8.58 -2.16 4.92
N GLY A 3 -7.26 -2.12 5.03
CA GLY A 3 -6.41 -1.18 4.33
C GLY A 3 -5.59 -1.92 3.27
N CYS A 4 -4.85 -1.19 2.47
CA CYS A 4 -3.94 -1.75 1.47
C CYS A 4 -2.57 -1.08 1.56
N TYR A 5 -1.52 -1.88 1.77
CA TYR A 5 -0.15 -1.45 1.52
C TYR A 5 0.16 -1.60 0.03
N TYR A 6 0.77 -0.59 -0.55
CA TYR A 6 1.08 -0.59 -1.98
C TYR A 6 2.39 0.15 -2.27
N LEU A 7 3.01 -0.19 -3.39
CA LEU A 7 4.12 0.56 -3.94
C LEU A 7 3.60 1.61 -4.91
N LEU A 8 4.18 2.79 -4.83
CA LEU A 8 4.00 3.87 -5.78
C LEU A 8 5.35 4.12 -6.47
N PHE A 9 5.41 3.92 -7.78
CA PHE A 9 6.61 4.20 -8.57
C PHE A 9 6.65 5.66 -8.98
N ASP A 10 7.75 6.33 -8.65
CA ASP A 10 7.94 7.74 -8.95
C ASP A 10 8.48 7.91 -10.39
N ARG A 11 7.64 8.40 -11.25
CA ARG A 11 8.01 8.62 -12.66
C ARG A 11 8.99 9.76 -12.87
N ARG A 12 9.31 10.54 -11.87
CA ARG A 12 10.35 11.58 -11.91
C ARG A 12 11.76 10.97 -11.93
N THR A 13 11.93 9.74 -11.44
CA THR A 13 13.21 9.04 -11.49
C THR A 13 13.32 8.16 -12.72
N HIS A 14 14.54 7.91 -13.19
CA HIS A 14 14.78 7.04 -14.33
C HIS A 14 14.29 5.59 -14.08
N ARG A 15 14.55 5.06 -12.87
CA ARG A 15 14.14 3.69 -12.50
C ARG A 15 12.63 3.58 -12.29
N GLY A 16 12.04 4.53 -11.57
CA GLY A 16 10.58 4.55 -11.36
C GLY A 16 9.79 4.75 -12.65
N ALA A 17 10.32 5.51 -13.62
CA ALA A 17 9.71 5.68 -14.94
C ALA A 17 9.86 4.43 -15.83
N ASN A 18 10.85 3.56 -15.58
CA ASN A 18 11.12 2.40 -16.41
C ASN A 18 10.10 1.27 -16.18
N GLN A 19 9.31 0.96 -17.21
CA GLN A 19 8.28 -0.09 -17.12
C GLN A 19 8.86 -1.49 -16.84
N ALA A 20 10.03 -1.81 -17.38
CA ALA A 20 10.66 -3.11 -17.14
C ALA A 20 11.06 -3.24 -15.65
N VAL A 21 11.58 -2.17 -15.05
CA VAL A 21 11.89 -2.13 -13.62
C VAL A 21 10.61 -2.33 -12.80
N ARG A 22 9.52 -1.59 -13.09
CA ARG A 22 8.25 -1.73 -12.37
C ARG A 22 7.67 -3.15 -12.45
N LYS A 23 7.70 -3.76 -13.64
CA LYS A 23 7.21 -5.14 -13.83
C LYS A 23 8.04 -6.14 -13.06
N TRP A 24 9.37 -6.04 -13.14
CA TRP A 24 10.27 -6.94 -12.44
C TRP A 24 10.16 -6.79 -10.91
N VAL A 25 10.18 -5.58 -10.38
CA VAL A 25 9.97 -5.33 -8.95
C VAL A 25 8.63 -5.89 -8.48
N SER A 26 7.55 -5.70 -9.27
CA SER A 26 6.23 -6.26 -8.96
C SER A 26 6.22 -7.78 -8.94
N HIS A 27 7.09 -8.44 -9.70
CA HIS A 27 7.24 -9.88 -9.70
C HIS A 27 8.00 -10.37 -8.46
N VAL A 28 9.16 -9.79 -8.18
CA VAL A 28 9.99 -10.16 -7.02
C VAL A 28 9.25 -9.89 -5.70
N LEU A 29 8.63 -8.73 -5.60
CA LEU A 29 7.85 -8.29 -4.43
C LEU A 29 6.37 -8.67 -4.56
N SER A 30 6.08 -9.83 -5.16
CA SER A 30 4.70 -10.29 -5.27
C SER A 30 4.05 -10.41 -3.87
N PRO A 31 2.75 -10.17 -3.75
CA PRO A 31 2.03 -10.28 -2.48
C PRO A 31 2.29 -11.61 -1.74
N SER A 32 2.30 -12.71 -2.47
CA SER A 32 2.56 -14.04 -1.90
C SER A 32 3.98 -14.16 -1.35
N ASN A 33 4.99 -13.63 -2.06
CA ASN A 33 6.38 -13.65 -1.58
C ASN A 33 6.53 -12.82 -0.30
N LEU A 34 5.92 -11.64 -0.26
CA LEU A 34 5.98 -10.78 0.93
C LEU A 34 5.38 -11.47 2.16
N ILE A 35 4.18 -12.05 2.02
CA ILE A 35 3.49 -12.73 3.12
C ILE A 35 4.25 -14.00 3.54
N TYR A 36 4.77 -14.78 2.61
CA TYR A 36 5.55 -15.97 2.92
C TYR A 36 6.80 -15.65 3.76
N HIS A 37 7.43 -14.52 3.53
CA HIS A 37 8.62 -14.08 4.27
C HIS A 37 8.31 -13.18 5.48
N ALA A 38 7.02 -12.91 5.76
CA ALA A 38 6.61 -12.18 6.94
C ALA A 38 6.70 -13.05 8.20
N GLU A 39 6.86 -12.41 9.36
CA GLU A 39 6.76 -13.08 10.64
C GLU A 39 5.35 -13.68 10.84
N GLU A 40 5.25 -14.81 11.55
CA GLU A 40 4.01 -15.58 11.73
C GLU A 40 2.83 -14.72 12.22
N GLN A 41 3.09 -13.78 13.12
CA GLN A 41 2.08 -12.86 13.61
C GLN A 41 1.41 -12.04 12.48
N TYR A 42 2.17 -11.61 11.47
CA TYR A 42 1.64 -10.84 10.35
C TYR A 42 0.89 -11.71 9.35
N GLN A 43 1.28 -12.97 9.17
CA GLN A 43 0.61 -13.91 8.28
C GLN A 43 -0.85 -14.16 8.68
N THR A 44 -1.21 -13.88 9.93
CA THR A 44 -2.58 -14.07 10.43
C THR A 44 -3.56 -13.02 9.91
N TYR A 45 -3.09 -11.79 9.64
CA TYR A 45 -3.96 -10.65 9.28
C TYR A 45 -3.52 -9.89 8.04
N TRP A 46 -2.49 -10.36 7.34
CA TRP A 46 -2.09 -9.88 6.02
C TRP A 46 -2.60 -10.82 4.94
N PHE A 47 -3.19 -10.24 3.90
CA PHE A 47 -3.73 -10.98 2.77
C PHE A 47 -3.14 -10.46 1.47
N PRO A 48 -2.93 -11.34 0.46
CA PRO A 48 -2.39 -10.91 -0.83
C PRO A 48 -3.32 -9.88 -1.49
N ALA A 49 -2.77 -8.72 -1.86
CA ALA A 49 -3.49 -7.68 -2.58
C ALA A 49 -3.10 -7.67 -4.05
N TYR A 50 -4.05 -7.94 -4.93
CA TYR A 50 -3.89 -7.87 -6.38
C TYR A 50 -4.64 -6.69 -6.98
N GLY A 51 -5.34 -5.92 -6.16
CA GLY A 51 -6.02 -4.69 -6.45
C GLY A 51 -6.04 -3.79 -5.23
N LEU A 52 -6.32 -2.51 -5.42
CA LEU A 52 -6.45 -1.56 -4.30
C LEU A 52 -7.72 -1.81 -3.50
N LEU A 53 -8.80 -2.23 -4.16
CA LEU A 53 -10.05 -2.62 -3.51
C LEU A 53 -9.95 -4.02 -2.91
N PRO A 54 -10.57 -4.28 -1.75
CA PRO A 54 -10.47 -5.56 -1.06
C PRO A 54 -11.01 -6.71 -1.91
N ARG A 55 -10.26 -7.82 -2.00
CA ARG A 55 -10.66 -9.18 -2.42
C ARG A 55 -11.23 -9.39 -3.83
N TRP A 56 -11.25 -8.39 -4.71
CA TRP A 56 -12.00 -8.50 -5.98
C TRP A 56 -11.13 -8.78 -7.21
N HIS A 57 -9.83 -8.90 -7.03
CA HIS A 57 -8.92 -9.14 -8.15
C HIS A 57 -8.01 -10.32 -7.89
N HIS A 58 -8.01 -11.25 -8.83
CA HIS A 58 -7.00 -12.29 -8.91
C HIS A 58 -6.08 -11.97 -10.08
N ALA A 59 -4.85 -11.62 -9.80
CA ALA A 59 -3.81 -11.53 -10.81
C ALA A 59 -2.91 -12.77 -10.72
N ARG A 60 -2.58 -13.37 -11.85
CA ARG A 60 -1.53 -14.38 -11.89
C ARG A 60 -0.18 -13.66 -11.95
N PRO A 61 0.80 -14.05 -11.11
CA PRO A 61 2.16 -13.55 -11.26
C PRO A 61 2.67 -13.84 -12.66
N VAL A 62 3.17 -12.82 -13.34
CA VAL A 62 3.84 -12.97 -14.62
C VAL A 62 5.32 -12.92 -14.34
N HIS A 63 6.06 -13.95 -14.74
CA HIS A 63 7.51 -13.95 -14.65
C HIS A 63 8.09 -12.79 -15.48
N CYS A 64 9.05 -12.09 -14.91
CA CYS A 64 9.74 -10.99 -15.55
C CYS A 64 11.24 -11.11 -15.26
N ASP A 65 12.05 -11.01 -16.30
CA ASP A 65 13.50 -11.00 -16.15
C ASP A 65 13.98 -9.69 -15.51
N LYS A 66 15.08 -9.79 -14.77
CA LYS A 66 15.73 -8.62 -14.19
C LYS A 66 16.26 -7.71 -15.29
N PRO A 67 15.94 -6.41 -15.28
CA PRO A 67 16.52 -5.45 -16.22
C PRO A 67 18.05 -5.40 -16.10
N ALA A 68 18.74 -5.36 -17.24
CA ALA A 68 20.19 -5.27 -17.28
C ALA A 68 20.67 -3.99 -16.57
N GLY A 69 21.75 -4.11 -15.79
CA GLY A 69 22.35 -2.97 -15.07
C GLY A 69 21.55 -2.47 -13.86
N LEU A 70 20.51 -3.17 -13.44
CA LEU A 70 19.77 -2.81 -12.23
C LEU A 70 20.52 -3.34 -10.99
N GLU A 71 21.23 -2.44 -10.29
CA GLU A 71 22.06 -2.77 -9.11
C GLU A 71 21.46 -2.23 -7.82
N SER A 72 20.74 -1.11 -7.87
CA SER A 72 20.11 -0.50 -6.70
C SER A 72 18.77 0.15 -7.03
N ILE A 73 17.91 0.27 -6.02
CA ILE A 73 16.62 0.96 -6.05
C ILE A 73 16.44 1.70 -4.74
N THR A 74 15.93 2.94 -4.78
CA THR A 74 15.60 3.70 -3.59
C THR A 74 14.14 3.48 -3.21
N LEU A 75 13.90 3.13 -1.94
CA LEU A 75 12.58 3.04 -1.31
C LEU A 75 12.45 4.12 -0.25
N THR A 76 11.37 4.90 -0.31
CA THR A 76 11.04 5.88 0.72
C THR A 76 9.69 5.55 1.36
N TYR A 77 9.58 5.76 2.68
CA TYR A 77 8.32 5.59 3.40
C TYR A 77 8.20 6.50 4.61
N TYR A 78 6.97 6.70 5.07
CA TYR A 78 6.63 7.45 6.27
C TYR A 78 7.03 6.68 7.53
N ARG A 79 7.93 7.27 8.36
CA ARG A 79 8.65 6.58 9.45
C ARG A 79 7.76 6.16 10.62
N GLU A 80 6.69 6.89 10.89
CA GLU A 80 5.79 6.60 12.01
C GLU A 80 4.86 5.42 11.74
N HIS A 81 4.80 4.95 10.48
CA HIS A 81 4.04 3.76 10.13
C HIS A 81 4.88 2.51 10.39
N VAL A 82 4.66 1.87 11.53
CA VAL A 82 5.50 0.75 12.02
C VAL A 82 5.59 -0.39 11.01
N GLU A 83 4.47 -0.75 10.38
CA GLU A 83 4.39 -1.84 9.43
C GLU A 83 5.22 -1.59 8.16
N HIS A 84 5.38 -0.33 7.74
CA HIS A 84 6.23 0.01 6.61
C HIS A 84 7.67 -0.44 6.83
N ARG A 85 8.17 -0.32 8.06
CA ARG A 85 9.52 -0.78 8.41
C ARG A 85 9.68 -2.30 8.29
N PHE A 86 8.66 -3.07 8.70
CA PHE A 86 8.68 -4.52 8.56
C PHE A 86 8.61 -4.94 7.09
N ILE A 87 7.72 -4.35 6.32
CA ILE A 87 7.60 -4.60 4.88
C ILE A 87 8.91 -4.26 4.17
N ALA A 88 9.50 -3.10 4.45
CA ALA A 88 10.78 -2.68 3.85
C ALA A 88 11.93 -3.67 4.14
N ARG A 89 11.99 -4.25 5.35
CA ARG A 89 12.98 -5.29 5.67
C ARG A 89 12.79 -6.57 4.84
N ILE A 90 11.54 -6.98 4.61
CA ILE A 90 11.25 -8.13 3.75
C ILE A 90 11.65 -7.82 2.31
N MET A 91 11.29 -6.64 1.81
CA MET A 91 11.65 -6.18 0.46
C MET A 91 13.17 -6.14 0.27
N THR A 92 13.91 -5.65 1.26
CA THR A 92 15.39 -5.61 1.23
C THR A 92 15.96 -7.01 1.05
N ARG A 93 15.47 -8.01 1.79
CA ARG A 93 15.93 -9.39 1.67
C ARG A 93 15.60 -10.02 0.32
N LEU A 94 14.37 -9.80 -0.17
CA LEU A 94 13.94 -10.34 -1.45
C LEU A 94 14.73 -9.76 -2.62
N LEU A 95 14.94 -8.45 -2.64
CA LEU A 95 15.71 -7.79 -3.70
C LEU A 95 17.21 -8.12 -3.63
N ALA A 96 17.76 -8.25 -2.41
CA ALA A 96 19.16 -8.66 -2.23
C ALA A 96 19.41 -10.09 -2.76
N ALA A 97 18.45 -11.01 -2.62
CA ALA A 97 18.53 -12.35 -3.19
C ALA A 97 18.63 -12.34 -4.73
N GLU A 98 18.10 -11.30 -5.36
CA GLU A 98 18.19 -11.06 -6.81
C GLU A 98 19.38 -10.17 -7.20
N GLY A 99 20.27 -9.85 -6.26
CA GLY A 99 21.45 -9.03 -6.48
C GLY A 99 21.14 -7.54 -6.69
N VAL A 100 20.07 -7.03 -6.06
CA VAL A 100 19.71 -5.61 -6.08
C VAL A 100 19.68 -5.03 -4.68
N THR A 101 20.40 -3.95 -4.47
CA THR A 101 20.41 -3.22 -3.19
C THR A 101 19.18 -2.33 -3.07
N LEU A 102 18.43 -2.47 -1.98
CA LEU A 102 17.36 -1.54 -1.64
C LEU A 102 17.90 -0.47 -0.68
N GLU A 103 17.99 0.76 -1.19
CA GLU A 103 18.38 1.95 -0.41
C GLU A 103 17.13 2.51 0.27
N VAL A 104 17.02 2.31 1.58
CA VAL A 104 15.82 2.67 2.35
C VAL A 104 15.98 4.06 2.96
N ARG A 105 14.97 4.92 2.75
CA ARG A 105 14.85 6.25 3.35
C ARG A 105 13.57 6.35 4.17
N GLU A 106 13.68 6.80 5.41
CA GLU A 106 12.55 7.14 6.27
C GLU A 106 12.36 8.67 6.27
N VAL A 107 11.12 9.11 6.06
CA VAL A 107 10.75 10.54 6.04
C VAL A 107 9.66 10.81 7.07
N ASP A 108 9.47 12.06 7.44
CA ASP A 108 8.35 12.48 8.29
C ASP A 108 7.05 12.63 7.48
N TYR A 109 5.97 13.02 8.17
CA TYR A 109 4.67 13.17 7.55
C TYR A 109 4.64 14.25 6.47
N ASP A 110 5.26 15.39 6.71
CA ASP A 110 5.21 16.51 5.78
C ASP A 110 5.99 16.20 4.51
N GLU A 111 7.18 15.63 4.63
CA GLU A 111 8.00 15.17 3.50
C GLU A 111 7.27 14.10 2.68
N TRP A 112 6.62 13.14 3.36
CA TRP A 112 5.83 12.10 2.70
C TRP A 112 4.61 12.71 2.00
N HIS A 113 3.83 13.54 2.70
CA HIS A 113 2.57 14.10 2.19
C HIS A 113 2.81 14.98 0.96
N GLN A 114 3.78 15.87 1.02
CA GLN A 114 4.15 16.75 -0.09
C GLN A 114 4.79 15.98 -1.25
N GLY A 115 5.58 14.94 -0.95
CA GLY A 115 6.20 14.11 -1.97
C GLY A 115 7.13 14.87 -2.91
N GLU A 116 7.78 15.92 -2.43
CA GLU A 116 8.71 16.74 -3.22
C GLU A 116 10.01 16.00 -3.54
N ILE A 117 10.43 15.13 -2.62
CA ILE A 117 11.64 14.32 -2.77
C ILE A 117 11.39 13.23 -3.82
N ALA A 118 12.26 13.13 -4.82
CA ALA A 118 12.18 12.03 -5.77
C ALA A 118 12.76 10.74 -5.15
N SER A 119 12.04 9.63 -5.33
CA SER A 119 12.43 8.28 -4.93
C SER A 119 11.98 7.29 -5.98
N ASP A 120 12.73 6.23 -6.23
CA ASP A 120 12.31 5.25 -7.25
C ASP A 120 10.96 4.62 -6.88
N ILE A 121 10.79 4.32 -5.59
CA ILE A 121 9.58 3.70 -5.04
C ILE A 121 9.21 4.36 -3.71
N TRP A 122 7.92 4.57 -3.51
CA TRP A 122 7.33 4.92 -2.23
C TRP A 122 6.50 3.75 -1.72
N LEU A 123 6.69 3.35 -0.46
CA LEU A 123 5.81 2.42 0.23
C LEU A 123 4.73 3.22 0.95
N ASN A 124 3.49 2.96 0.61
CA ASN A 124 2.33 3.68 1.10
C ASN A 124 1.26 2.72 1.66
N SER A 125 0.30 3.31 2.35
CA SER A 125 -0.91 2.63 2.79
C SER A 125 -2.14 3.48 2.48
N ALA A 126 -3.22 2.83 2.08
CA ALA A 126 -4.55 3.40 2.03
C ALA A 126 -5.41 2.69 3.06
N ASN A 127 -6.02 3.43 3.97
CA ASN A 127 -7.01 2.91 4.90
C ASN A 127 -8.40 3.20 4.35
N PHE A 128 -9.24 2.18 4.32
CA PHE A 128 -10.57 2.29 3.75
C PHE A 128 -11.59 2.63 4.84
N THR A 129 -12.40 3.63 4.56
CA THR A 129 -13.56 4.00 5.37
C THR A 129 -14.82 3.90 4.51
N LEU A 130 -15.98 3.94 5.11
CA LEU A 130 -17.24 3.96 4.35
C LEU A 130 -17.65 5.41 4.02
N PRO A 131 -18.13 5.71 2.81
CA PRO A 131 -18.22 4.79 1.66
C PRO A 131 -16.84 4.48 1.04
N LEU A 132 -16.60 3.21 0.78
CA LEU A 132 -15.30 2.69 0.32
C LEU A 132 -14.78 3.40 -0.94
N ASP A 133 -15.65 3.55 -1.93
CA ASP A 133 -15.31 4.16 -3.22
C ASP A 133 -14.83 5.60 -3.06
N PHE A 134 -15.53 6.38 -2.24
CA PHE A 134 -15.15 7.76 -1.96
C PHE A 134 -13.82 7.84 -1.21
N SER A 135 -13.63 7.02 -0.19
CA SER A 135 -12.42 6.99 0.61
C SER A 135 -11.18 6.71 -0.24
N LEU A 136 -11.23 5.67 -1.09
CA LEU A 136 -10.12 5.34 -1.98
C LEU A 136 -9.88 6.42 -3.04
N PHE A 137 -10.96 6.95 -3.63
CA PHE A 137 -10.86 8.00 -4.62
C PHE A 137 -10.22 9.27 -4.04
N ALA A 138 -10.68 9.72 -2.86
CA ALA A 138 -10.13 10.88 -2.18
C ALA A 138 -8.63 10.67 -1.88
N HIS A 139 -8.26 9.51 -1.32
CA HIS A 139 -6.86 9.19 -1.06
C HIS A 139 -5.99 9.30 -2.32
N LEU A 140 -6.42 8.74 -3.43
CA LEU A 140 -5.64 8.74 -4.67
C LEU A 140 -5.59 10.11 -5.37
N CYS A 141 -6.62 10.93 -5.24
CA CYS A 141 -6.71 12.24 -5.90
C CYS A 141 -6.19 13.40 -5.05
N GLU A 142 -6.22 13.29 -3.73
CA GLU A 142 -5.95 14.43 -2.84
C GLU A 142 -4.55 14.41 -2.24
N VAL A 143 -3.84 13.28 -2.31
CA VAL A 143 -2.48 13.18 -1.77
C VAL A 143 -1.46 13.72 -2.78
N PRO A 144 -0.77 14.84 -2.49
CA PRO A 144 0.17 15.48 -3.42
C PRO A 144 1.28 14.52 -3.89
N LEU A 145 1.76 13.63 -3.02
CA LEU A 145 2.75 12.62 -3.38
C LEU A 145 2.33 11.80 -4.61
N LEU A 146 1.05 11.33 -4.66
CA LEU A 146 0.58 10.54 -5.79
C LEU A 146 0.50 11.37 -7.07
N GLN A 147 0.06 12.62 -6.94
CA GLN A 147 0.00 13.56 -8.06
C GLN A 147 1.38 13.85 -8.64
N ASN A 148 2.39 13.99 -7.79
CA ASN A 148 3.78 14.21 -8.19
C ASN A 148 4.40 12.98 -8.87
N CYS A 149 4.13 11.79 -8.35
CA CYS A 149 4.72 10.54 -8.86
C CYS A 149 4.08 10.05 -10.16
N ILE A 150 2.78 10.29 -10.35
CA ILE A 150 2.02 9.78 -11.50
C ILE A 150 1.56 10.96 -12.36
N SER A 151 2.09 11.06 -13.58
CA SER A 151 1.63 12.05 -14.55
C SER A 151 0.27 11.66 -15.10
N ARG A 152 -0.78 12.34 -14.64
CA ARG A 152 -2.17 12.10 -15.02
C ARG A 152 -3.00 13.39 -14.89
N ASP A 153 -4.07 13.50 -15.66
CA ASP A 153 -5.04 14.58 -15.52
C ASP A 153 -6.04 14.23 -14.41
N TRP A 154 -5.63 14.48 -13.17
CA TRP A 154 -6.40 14.16 -11.97
C TRP A 154 -7.73 14.94 -11.89
N GLU A 155 -7.77 16.16 -12.40
CA GLU A 155 -8.99 16.98 -12.40
C GLU A 155 -10.04 16.41 -13.36
N ASN A 156 -9.62 16.01 -14.56
CA ASN A 156 -10.50 15.34 -15.52
C ASN A 156 -10.99 14.00 -15.01
N ASP A 157 -10.13 13.21 -14.37
CA ASP A 157 -10.53 11.94 -13.76
C ASP A 157 -11.58 12.16 -12.65
N ALA A 158 -11.36 13.16 -11.80
CA ALA A 158 -12.31 13.53 -10.75
C ALA A 158 -13.66 14.00 -11.33
N ALA A 159 -13.65 14.78 -12.42
CA ALA A 159 -14.87 15.20 -13.10
C ALA A 159 -15.65 14.01 -13.66
N ARG A 160 -14.98 13.11 -14.37
CA ARG A 160 -15.59 11.91 -14.97
C ARG A 160 -16.14 10.94 -13.92
N TRP A 161 -15.48 10.81 -12.77
CA TRP A 161 -16.00 10.00 -11.67
C TRP A 161 -17.26 10.63 -11.07
N ARG A 162 -17.28 11.96 -10.82
CA ARG A 162 -18.47 12.67 -10.29
C ARG A 162 -19.67 12.60 -11.23
N THR A 163 -19.45 12.59 -12.53
CA THR A 163 -20.53 12.47 -13.54
C THR A 163 -20.98 11.03 -13.79
N GLY A 164 -20.28 10.04 -13.20
CA GLY A 164 -20.55 8.62 -13.44
C GLY A 164 -20.04 8.07 -14.78
N GLU A 165 -19.29 8.87 -15.54
CA GLU A 165 -18.68 8.43 -16.81
C GLU A 165 -17.55 7.41 -16.59
N MET A 166 -16.98 7.39 -15.41
CA MET A 166 -15.91 6.48 -15.04
C MET A 166 -16.20 5.82 -13.69
N SER A 167 -16.23 4.49 -13.66
CA SER A 167 -16.32 3.77 -12.40
C SER A 167 -14.97 3.73 -11.69
N LEU A 168 -14.96 3.66 -10.36
CA LEU A 168 -13.75 3.51 -9.57
C LEU A 168 -12.95 2.26 -9.98
N ALA A 169 -13.63 1.15 -10.23
CA ALA A 169 -12.98 -0.10 -10.65
C ALA A 169 -12.22 0.06 -11.97
N ALA A 170 -12.83 0.68 -12.99
CA ALA A 170 -12.18 0.95 -14.27
C ALA A 170 -10.98 1.89 -14.12
N TRP A 171 -11.11 2.90 -13.28
CA TRP A 171 -10.03 3.85 -12.99
C TRP A 171 -8.85 3.18 -12.28
N CYS A 172 -9.12 2.39 -11.24
CA CYS A 172 -8.08 1.60 -10.56
C CYS A 172 -7.36 0.64 -11.52
N GLN A 173 -8.10 -0.03 -12.42
CA GLN A 173 -7.49 -0.90 -13.42
C GLN A 173 -6.50 -0.16 -14.33
N GLN A 174 -6.82 1.05 -14.75
CA GLN A 174 -5.91 1.89 -15.55
C GLN A 174 -4.63 2.22 -14.78
N LEU A 175 -4.72 2.57 -13.49
CA LEU A 175 -3.57 2.84 -12.64
C LEU A 175 -2.69 1.60 -12.46
N LEU A 176 -3.30 0.45 -12.25
CA LEU A 176 -2.61 -0.83 -12.05
C LEU A 176 -1.96 -1.36 -13.33
N ALA A 177 -2.58 -1.13 -14.50
CA ALA A 177 -2.08 -1.61 -15.79
C ALA A 177 -0.70 -1.06 -16.14
N THR A 178 -0.39 0.16 -15.73
CA THR A 178 0.92 0.79 -15.93
C THR A 178 1.97 0.35 -14.92
N LYS A 179 1.58 -0.38 -13.88
CA LYS A 179 2.41 -0.67 -12.68
C LYS A 179 2.96 0.59 -12.01
N ALA A 180 2.30 1.72 -12.16
CA ALA A 180 2.62 2.92 -11.40
C ALA A 180 2.27 2.74 -9.93
N ILE A 181 1.18 2.02 -9.66
CA ILE A 181 0.77 1.55 -8.34
C ILE A 181 0.77 0.03 -8.35
N VAL A 182 1.34 -0.58 -7.32
CA VAL A 182 1.42 -2.04 -7.15
C VAL A 182 0.91 -2.41 -5.77
N PRO A 183 -0.33 -2.92 -5.64
CA PRO A 183 -0.85 -3.44 -4.38
C PRO A 183 0.02 -4.60 -3.88
N LEU A 184 0.22 -4.67 -2.58
CA LEU A 184 1.04 -5.67 -1.92
C LEU A 184 0.22 -6.53 -0.96
N ILE A 185 -0.41 -5.88 -0.01
CA ILE A 185 -1.02 -6.55 1.15
C ILE A 185 -2.30 -5.82 1.53
N HIS A 186 -3.40 -6.54 1.63
CA HIS A 186 -4.56 -6.11 2.39
C HIS A 186 -4.36 -6.49 3.85
N HIS A 187 -4.65 -5.55 4.76
CA HIS A 187 -4.48 -5.78 6.18
C HIS A 187 -5.77 -5.48 6.95
N TRP A 188 -5.91 -6.15 8.07
CA TRP A 188 -6.97 -5.88 9.01
C TRP A 188 -6.46 -4.92 10.08
N LEU A 189 -7.33 -4.03 10.53
CA LEU A 189 -7.08 -3.28 11.76
C LEU A 189 -7.30 -4.22 12.94
N ILE A 190 -6.26 -4.43 13.74
CA ILE A 190 -6.28 -5.32 14.87
C ILE A 190 -6.13 -4.50 16.15
N ILE A 191 -6.93 -4.86 17.15
CA ILE A 191 -6.72 -4.40 18.51
C ILE A 191 -6.41 -5.59 19.39
N GLN A 192 -5.35 -5.46 20.15
CA GLN A 192 -5.00 -6.42 21.19
C GLN A 192 -5.38 -5.85 22.55
N GLY A 193 -6.18 -6.58 23.31
CA GLY A 193 -6.64 -6.19 24.63
C GLY A 193 -6.55 -7.33 25.64
N GLN A 194 -6.70 -6.98 26.92
CA GLN A 194 -6.80 -7.98 27.98
C GLN A 194 -8.07 -8.80 27.82
N ARG A 195 -8.04 -10.08 28.24
CA ARG A 195 -9.19 -10.99 28.17
C ARG A 195 -10.42 -10.47 28.93
N SER A 196 -10.21 -9.64 29.95
CA SER A 196 -11.28 -9.01 30.74
C SER A 196 -11.93 -7.82 30.06
N MET A 197 -11.36 -7.29 28.98
CA MET A 197 -11.94 -6.18 28.22
C MET A 197 -13.20 -6.63 27.47
N ARG A 198 -14.27 -5.85 27.59
CA ARG A 198 -15.58 -6.07 26.96
C ARG A 198 -16.07 -4.78 26.32
N GLY A 199 -17.04 -4.89 25.42
CA GLY A 199 -17.75 -3.75 24.85
C GLY A 199 -16.98 -2.95 23.81
N LEU A 200 -15.76 -3.35 23.45
CA LEU A 200 -14.98 -2.70 22.39
C LEU A 200 -15.67 -2.93 21.04
N ARG A 201 -15.92 -1.86 20.32
CA ARG A 201 -16.58 -1.90 19.01
C ARG A 201 -15.83 -1.03 18.00
N MET A 202 -15.93 -1.40 16.75
CA MET A 202 -15.48 -0.57 15.63
C MET A 202 -16.66 0.25 15.12
N ASN A 203 -16.45 1.55 14.88
CA ASN A 203 -17.47 2.42 14.29
C ASN A 203 -17.47 2.28 12.75
N THR A 204 -18.40 2.96 12.09
CA THR A 204 -18.56 2.94 10.64
C THR A 204 -17.38 3.57 9.87
N LEU A 205 -16.54 4.34 10.56
CA LEU A 205 -15.33 4.95 10.00
C LEU A 205 -14.10 4.03 10.14
N GLY A 206 -14.28 2.82 10.67
CA GLY A 206 -13.19 1.89 10.90
C GLY A 206 -12.36 2.19 12.16
N TRP A 207 -12.81 3.08 13.04
CA TRP A 207 -12.11 3.42 14.26
C TRP A 207 -12.72 2.69 15.46
N PHE A 208 -11.87 2.35 16.43
CA PHE A 208 -12.33 1.73 17.65
C PHE A 208 -13.04 2.73 18.55
N ASP A 209 -14.25 2.38 18.96
CA ASP A 209 -15.03 3.14 19.94
C ASP A 209 -14.78 2.59 21.35
N PHE A 210 -14.03 3.34 22.12
CA PHE A 210 -13.69 2.99 23.50
C PHE A 210 -14.75 3.42 24.52
N LYS A 211 -15.79 4.16 24.15
CA LYS A 211 -16.80 4.68 25.08
C LYS A 211 -17.59 3.58 25.79
N SER A 212 -17.80 2.47 25.11
CA SER A 212 -18.50 1.30 25.65
C SER A 212 -17.56 0.22 26.17
N ALA A 213 -16.25 0.46 26.16
CA ALA A 213 -15.28 -0.50 26.66
C ALA A 213 -15.26 -0.49 28.21
N TRP A 214 -15.26 -1.68 28.77
CA TRP A 214 -15.19 -1.88 30.24
C TRP A 214 -14.40 -3.16 30.55
N PHE A 215 -13.97 -3.32 31.80
CA PHE A 215 -13.28 -4.52 32.27
C PHE A 215 -14.21 -5.37 33.09
N ALA A 216 -14.40 -6.61 32.71
CA ALA A 216 -15.12 -7.58 33.51
C ALA A 216 -14.34 -7.87 34.81
N PRO A 217 -15.00 -8.06 35.96
CA PRO A 217 -14.33 -8.50 37.17
C PRO A 217 -13.64 -9.86 36.90
N PRO A 218 -12.56 -10.18 37.65
CA PRO A 218 -11.94 -11.49 37.55
C PRO A 218 -12.97 -12.59 37.82
N GLU A 219 -12.92 -13.63 37.01
CA GLU A 219 -13.74 -14.82 37.28
C GLU A 219 -13.30 -15.43 38.62
N PRO A 220 -14.27 -15.86 39.47
CA PRO A 220 -13.94 -16.41 40.77
C PRO A 220 -13.16 -17.72 40.73
#